data_24e057822bbeb88b7cc87e66f8de4913
#
_entry.id   24e057822bbeb88b7cc87e66f8de4913
#
_cell.length_a   1.000
_cell.length_b   1.000
_cell.length_c   1.000
_cell.angle_alpha   90.00
_cell.angle_beta   90.00
_cell.angle_gamma   90.00
#
_symmetry.space_group_name_H-M   'P 1'
#
loop_
_entity.id
_entity.type
_entity.pdbx_description
1 polymer ?
#
loop_
_entity_poly.entity_id
_entity_poly.type
_entity_poly.pdbx_seq_one_letter_code
_entity_poly.pdbx_strand_id
1 'polypeptide(L)'
;MSNNMEDKIYDDAEAVKFIQSHLPQELQGKYTDDDILLMTDIMVEFYERNGWLDSDDDEEIEIDVEEIVNYVANACKKDKDCKFDTDPESVRWVVEAELDYEESLA
;
A
#
# COMPACT_ATOMS: atom_id res chain seq x y z
N MET A 1 7.12 -24.36 -16.56
CA MET A 1 7.19 -24.01 -16.08
C MET A 1 7.01 -23.85 -15.19
N SER A 2 6.83 -23.78 -14.93
CA SER A 2 6.52 -23.48 -14.19
C SER A 2 6.78 -23.11 -13.28
N ASN A 3 6.93 -22.86 -12.79
CA ASN A 3 7.22 -22.38 -11.93
C ASN A 3 7.00 -21.38 -11.46
N ASN A 4 6.40 -21.18 -11.49
CA ASN A 4 6.15 -19.90 -11.27
C ASN A 4 5.39 -19.66 -10.11
N MET A 5 4.94 -20.54 -9.44
CA MET A 5 4.26 -20.23 -8.32
C MET A 5 5.08 -19.76 -7.27
N GLU A 6 6.28 -20.05 -7.29
CA GLU A 6 7.06 -19.46 -6.26
C GLU A 6 7.34 -18.08 -6.62
N ASP A 7 6.84 -17.62 -7.72
CA ASP A 7 7.08 -16.25 -8.07
C ASP A 7 6.09 -15.31 -7.48
N LYS A 8 5.48 -15.64 -6.40
CA LYS A 8 4.65 -14.66 -5.72
C LYS A 8 5.54 -13.69 -5.01
N ILE A 9 6.21 -12.88 -5.79
CA ILE A 9 7.08 -11.85 -5.29
C ILE A 9 6.36 -10.53 -5.47
N TYR A 10 6.55 -9.64 -4.51
CA TYR A 10 5.93 -8.33 -4.62
C TYR A 10 6.43 -7.62 -5.87
N ASP A 11 5.50 -7.17 -6.68
CA ASP A 11 5.82 -6.46 -7.92
C ASP A 11 5.08 -5.14 -7.90
N ASP A 12 5.82 -4.04 -7.95
CA ASP A 12 5.22 -2.72 -7.86
C ASP A 12 4.18 -2.48 -8.95
N ALA A 13 4.48 -2.90 -10.16
CA ALA A 13 3.55 -2.68 -11.27
C ALA A 13 2.26 -3.46 -11.07
N GLU A 14 2.38 -4.69 -10.60
CA GLU A 14 1.20 -5.49 -10.34
C GLU A 14 0.41 -4.95 -9.16
N ALA A 15 1.13 -4.46 -8.15
CA ALA A 15 0.46 -3.88 -6.99
C ALA A 15 -0.36 -2.67 -7.40
N VAL A 16 0.20 -1.82 -8.24
CA VAL A 16 -0.53 -0.64 -8.71
C VAL A 16 -1.78 -1.05 -9.47
N LYS A 17 -1.66 -2.04 -10.35
CA LYS A 17 -2.83 -2.51 -11.09
C LYS A 17 -3.89 -3.08 -10.17
N PHE A 18 -3.45 -3.85 -9.18
CA PHE A 18 -4.38 -4.43 -8.22
C PHE A 18 -5.12 -3.33 -7.46
N ILE A 19 -4.37 -2.36 -6.97
CA ILE A 19 -4.96 -1.27 -6.20
C ILE A 19 -5.93 -0.49 -7.08
N GLN A 20 -5.52 -0.13 -8.29
CA GLN A 20 -6.40 0.63 -9.18
C GLN A 20 -7.70 -0.11 -9.44
N SER A 21 -7.63 -1.42 -9.62
CA SER A 21 -8.82 -2.20 -9.92
C SER A 21 -9.73 -2.36 -8.71
N HIS A 22 -9.20 -2.13 -7.51
CA HIS A 22 -9.99 -2.28 -6.29
C HIS A 22 -10.54 -0.96 -5.77
N LEU A 23 -10.21 0.14 -6.41
CA LEU A 23 -10.75 1.42 -5.99
C LEU A 23 -12.20 1.52 -6.43
N PRO A 24 -13.04 2.14 -5.59
CA PRO A 24 -14.44 2.35 -6.01
C PRO A 24 -14.49 3.28 -7.22
N GLN A 25 -15.60 3.25 -7.89
CA GLN A 25 -15.75 4.02 -9.11
C GLN A 25 -15.46 5.50 -8.90
N GLU A 26 -15.82 6.01 -7.74
CA GLU A 26 -15.58 7.43 -7.44
C GLU A 26 -14.11 7.78 -7.44
N LEU A 27 -13.27 6.81 -7.12
CA LEU A 27 -11.84 7.05 -7.03
C LEU A 27 -11.08 6.59 -8.26
N GLN A 28 -11.78 5.97 -9.22
CA GLN A 28 -11.12 5.54 -10.44
C GLN A 28 -10.60 6.77 -11.18
N GLY A 29 -9.31 6.74 -11.48
CA GLY A 29 -8.70 7.85 -12.18
C GLY A 29 -8.31 9.01 -11.28
N LYS A 30 -8.62 8.95 -9.99
CA LYS A 30 -8.25 10.02 -9.08
C LYS A 30 -6.75 10.03 -8.80
N TYR A 31 -6.16 8.85 -8.74
CA TYR A 31 -4.74 8.71 -8.48
C TYR A 31 -4.05 8.14 -9.69
N THR A 32 -2.88 8.69 -10.02
CA THR A 32 -2.06 8.11 -11.08
C THR A 32 -1.28 6.94 -10.49
N ASP A 33 -0.65 6.18 -11.39
CA ASP A 33 0.19 5.08 -10.93
C ASP A 33 1.30 5.60 -10.02
N ASP A 34 1.88 6.76 -10.36
CA ASP A 34 2.93 7.34 -9.53
C ASP A 34 2.41 7.73 -8.16
N ASP A 35 1.20 8.24 -8.10
CA ASP A 35 0.61 8.60 -6.81
C ASP A 35 0.48 7.37 -5.92
N ILE A 36 0.02 6.27 -6.50
CA ILE A 36 -0.17 5.05 -5.74
C ILE A 36 1.19 4.49 -5.31
N LEU A 37 2.19 4.55 -6.18
CA LEU A 37 3.52 4.10 -5.81
C LEU A 37 4.08 4.90 -4.65
N LEU A 38 3.86 6.20 -4.64
CA LEU A 38 4.30 7.02 -3.54
C LEU A 38 3.65 6.56 -2.23
N MET A 39 2.35 6.29 -2.27
CA MET A 39 1.66 5.85 -1.08
C MET A 39 2.16 4.49 -0.61
N THR A 40 2.40 3.57 -1.52
CA THR A 40 2.90 2.25 -1.10
C THR A 40 4.31 2.33 -0.58
N ASP A 41 5.14 3.22 -1.14
CA ASP A 41 6.48 3.42 -0.61
C ASP A 41 6.43 3.93 0.83
N ILE A 42 5.50 4.83 1.11
CA ILE A 42 5.33 5.35 2.45
C ILE A 42 4.86 4.24 3.39
N MET A 43 4.00 3.36 2.91
CA MET A 43 3.55 2.23 3.72
C MET A 43 4.73 1.32 4.10
N VAL A 44 5.60 1.05 3.14
CA VAL A 44 6.77 0.22 3.41
C VAL A 44 7.66 0.91 4.45
N GLU A 45 7.82 2.21 4.33
CA GLU A 45 8.60 2.96 5.31
C GLU A 45 7.99 2.80 6.71
N PHE A 46 6.68 2.84 6.80
CA PHE A 46 6.00 2.66 8.07
C PHE A 46 6.30 1.27 8.64
N TYR A 47 6.25 0.25 7.79
CA TYR A 47 6.55 -1.11 8.23
C TYR A 47 7.98 -1.20 8.76
N GLU A 48 8.92 -0.58 8.06
CA GLU A 48 10.31 -0.62 8.48
C GLU A 48 10.50 0.03 9.83
N ARG A 49 9.83 1.15 10.04
CA ARG A 49 9.95 1.87 11.30
C ARG A 49 9.41 1.07 12.46
N ASN A 50 8.45 0.20 12.19
CA ASN A 50 7.86 -0.61 13.24
C ASN A 50 8.50 -1.99 13.34
N GLY A 51 9.52 -2.25 12.53
CA GLY A 51 10.21 -3.52 12.58
C GLY A 51 9.42 -4.66 12.00
N TRP A 52 8.36 -4.37 11.28
CA TRP A 52 7.50 -5.43 10.76
C TRP A 52 8.19 -6.25 9.68
N LEU A 53 9.06 -5.62 8.89
CA LEU A 53 9.73 -6.33 7.82
C LEU A 53 10.82 -7.26 8.33
N ASP A 54 11.33 -6.98 9.51
CA ASP A 54 12.39 -7.80 10.09
C ASP A 54 11.83 -8.92 10.95
N SER A 55 10.54 -8.98 11.10
CA SER A 55 9.92 -9.99 11.93
C SER A 55 9.89 -11.28 11.14
N ASP A 56 10.71 -12.21 11.54
CA ASP A 56 10.77 -13.46 10.79
C ASP A 56 10.29 -14.61 11.62
N ASP A 57 9.63 -14.35 12.72
CA ASP A 57 9.17 -15.44 13.52
C ASP A 57 7.66 -15.47 13.50
N ASP A 58 7.08 -16.26 14.33
CA ASP A 58 5.67 -16.46 14.32
C ASP A 58 4.92 -15.41 15.06
N GLU A 59 5.57 -14.36 15.43
CA GLU A 59 4.87 -13.32 16.15
C GLU A 59 3.77 -12.75 15.32
N GLU A 60 2.61 -12.63 15.90
CA GLU A 60 1.51 -11.99 15.23
C GLU A 60 1.73 -10.50 15.22
N ILE A 61 1.71 -9.94 14.04
CA ILE A 61 1.80 -8.50 13.91
C ILE A 61 0.38 -7.97 13.73
N GLU A 62 -0.05 -7.18 14.69
CA GLU A 62 -1.35 -6.57 14.58
C GLU A 62 -1.22 -5.34 13.72
N ILE A 63 -1.89 -5.36 12.59
CA ILE A 63 -1.86 -4.24 11.67
C ILE A 63 -3.08 -3.39 11.93
N ASP A 64 -2.85 -2.15 12.35
CA ASP A 64 -3.94 -1.20 12.55
C ASP A 64 -4.03 -0.36 11.29
N VAL A 65 -5.06 -0.62 10.49
CA VAL A 65 -5.22 0.06 9.22
C VAL A 65 -5.32 1.56 9.43
N GLU A 66 -5.97 1.99 10.49
CA GLU A 66 -6.11 3.43 10.72
C GLU A 66 -4.78 4.11 10.97
N GLU A 67 -3.88 3.43 11.68
CA GLU A 67 -2.55 3.99 11.90
C GLU A 67 -1.81 4.16 10.57
N ILE A 68 -1.92 3.16 9.71
CA ILE A 68 -1.26 3.24 8.42
C ILE A 68 -1.86 4.37 7.60
N VAL A 69 -3.18 4.46 7.58
CA VAL A 69 -3.86 5.51 6.82
C VAL A 69 -3.41 6.88 7.29
N ASN A 70 -3.37 7.08 8.60
CA ASN A 70 -2.95 8.37 9.15
C ASN A 70 -1.51 8.66 8.81
N TYR A 71 -0.65 7.67 8.91
CA TYR A 71 0.75 7.88 8.58
C TYR A 71 0.92 8.26 7.12
N VAL A 72 0.26 7.54 6.22
CA VAL A 72 0.38 7.81 4.79
C VAL A 72 -0.19 9.18 4.47
N ALA A 73 -1.36 9.50 5.00
CA ALA A 73 -2.00 10.78 4.71
C ALA A 73 -1.13 11.94 5.19
N ASN A 74 -0.57 11.81 6.39
CA ASN A 74 0.27 12.88 6.93
C ASN A 74 1.57 13.01 6.16
N ALA A 75 2.17 11.89 5.79
CA ALA A 75 3.42 11.93 5.03
C ALA A 75 3.20 12.55 3.67
N CYS A 76 2.08 12.22 3.02
CA CYS A 76 1.79 12.80 1.72
C CYS A 76 1.53 14.29 1.82
N LYS A 77 0.88 14.74 2.89
CA LYS A 77 0.64 16.16 3.05
C LYS A 77 1.93 16.93 3.15
N LYS A 78 2.96 16.33 3.72
CA LYS A 78 4.23 17.01 3.91
C LYS A 78 5.15 16.86 2.71
N ASP A 79 4.82 15.96 1.79
CA ASP A 79 5.69 15.69 0.65
C ASP A 79 5.39 16.68 -0.45
N LYS A 80 6.42 17.38 -0.90
CA LYS A 80 6.25 18.38 -1.94
C LYS A 80 5.85 17.77 -3.28
N ASP A 81 6.18 16.51 -3.48
CA ASP A 81 5.84 15.82 -4.72
C ASP A 81 4.43 15.29 -4.71
N CYS A 82 3.78 15.34 -3.56
CA CYS A 82 2.42 14.83 -3.47
C CYS A 82 1.46 15.92 -3.89
N LYS A 83 0.82 15.71 -5.02
CA LYS A 83 -0.10 16.71 -5.55
C LYS A 83 -1.53 16.22 -5.59
N PHE A 84 -1.79 15.11 -4.94
CA PHE A 84 -3.13 14.55 -4.95
C PHE A 84 -3.78 14.78 -3.60
N ASP A 85 -5.08 14.49 -3.58
CA ASP A 85 -5.87 14.66 -2.37
C ASP A 85 -5.48 13.59 -1.36
N THR A 86 -5.16 14.01 -0.14
CA THR A 86 -4.77 13.09 0.91
C THR A 86 -5.90 12.88 1.90
N ASP A 87 -7.12 12.92 1.43
CA ASP A 87 -8.28 12.64 2.26
C ASP A 87 -8.13 11.23 2.85
N PRO A 88 -8.21 11.10 4.19
CA PRO A 88 -8.01 9.79 4.80
C PRO A 88 -8.95 8.71 4.28
N GLU A 89 -10.18 9.07 3.93
CA GLU A 89 -11.10 8.06 3.41
C GLU A 89 -10.63 7.51 2.08
N SER A 90 -10.12 8.38 1.22
CA SER A 90 -9.62 7.94 -0.06
C SER A 90 -8.32 7.15 0.11
N VAL A 91 -7.43 7.64 0.97
CA VAL A 91 -6.18 6.95 1.25
C VAL A 91 -6.44 5.57 1.81
N ARG A 92 -7.49 5.42 2.61
CA ARG A 92 -7.82 4.13 3.20
C ARG A 92 -8.07 3.08 2.12
N TRP A 93 -8.76 3.46 1.04
CA TRP A 93 -8.99 2.50 -0.03
C TRP A 93 -7.70 1.99 -0.62
N VAL A 94 -6.72 2.89 -0.80
CA VAL A 94 -5.42 2.49 -1.32
C VAL A 94 -4.70 1.58 -0.33
N VAL A 95 -4.71 1.97 0.96
CA VAL A 95 -4.02 1.19 1.98
C VAL A 95 -4.62 -0.21 2.07
N GLU A 96 -5.94 -0.31 2.10
CA GLU A 96 -6.58 -1.61 2.23
C GLU A 96 -6.33 -2.47 1.00
N ALA A 97 -6.34 -1.87 -0.18
CA ALA A 97 -6.07 -2.62 -1.40
C ALA A 97 -4.63 -3.14 -1.40
N GLU A 98 -3.70 -2.32 -0.93
CA GLU A 98 -2.30 -2.76 -0.86
C GLU A 98 -2.14 -3.91 0.12
N LEU A 99 -2.81 -3.84 1.26
CA LEU A 99 -2.75 -4.93 2.23
C LEU A 99 -3.34 -6.20 1.63
N ASP A 100 -4.42 -6.08 0.88
CA ASP A 100 -5.01 -7.23 0.22
C ASP A 100 -4.05 -7.84 -0.80
N TYR A 101 -3.34 -6.97 -1.52
CA TYR A 101 -2.38 -7.47 -2.50
C TYR A 101 -1.26 -8.22 -1.80
N GLU A 102 -0.74 -7.66 -0.71
CA GLU A 102 0.32 -8.32 0.04
C GLU A 102 -0.14 -9.67 0.56
N GLU A 103 -1.38 -9.72 1.02
CA GLU A 103 -1.91 -10.97 1.54
C GLU A 103 -2.03 -12.01 0.43
N SER A 104 -2.31 -11.57 -0.78
CA SER A 104 -2.45 -12.49 -1.90
C SER A 104 -1.11 -13.14 -2.27
N LEU A 105 -0.01 -12.56 -1.82
CA LEU A 105 1.31 -13.12 -2.09
C LEU A 105 1.72 -14.15 -1.05
N ALA A 106 0.99 -14.26 0.03
CA ALA A 106 1.36 -15.15 1.13
C ALA A 106 1.04 -16.62 0.79
#